data_dd465a97be14dfd26c6bffcef38fef3f
#
_entry.id   dd465a97be14dfd26c6bffcef38fef3f
#
_cell.length_a   1.000
_cell.length_b   1.000
_cell.length_c   1.000
_cell.angle_alpha   90.00
_cell.angle_beta   90.00
_cell.angle_gamma   90.00
#
_symmetry.space_group_name_H-M   'P 1'
#
loop_
_entity.id
_entity.type
_entity.pdbx_description
1 polymer ?
#
loop_
_entity_poly.entity_id
_entity_poly.type
_entity_poly.pdbx_seq_one_letter_code
_entity_poly.pdbx_strand_id
1 'polypeptide(L)'
;MCIRDSSRLFPKYSIMPLEGCASVIQATKSYNKLPMLHYKTIKGIVDRDRRTEGEINSLLQDKIYVPSVAEIENLFLIPQVIELVARKQSIENVDVLLEQTKEKTIEFLKLHLEEQALLFTKKRCQNTINNICNQSTQTIDDYKTSLDELVDKVKPQEEYSKACKELQKIVDDKDYLAALRVINNKGLLPFTNVSNAFGWKKQNYIDYVIRLLGIQDSTSEELCNIFRNYVTVGD
;
A
#
# COMPACT_ATOMS: atom_id res chain seq x y z
N MET A 1 3.61 10.26 2.20
CA MET A 1 2.95 10.97 3.34
C MET A 1 4.03 11.47 4.28
N CYS A 2 3.99 12.74 4.66
CA CYS A 2 5.01 13.31 5.56
C CYS A 2 4.70 12.91 7.02
N ILE A 3 5.72 12.84 7.85
CA ILE A 3 5.63 12.50 9.29
C ILE A 3 4.62 13.38 10.03
N ARG A 4 4.55 14.67 9.67
CA ARG A 4 3.61 15.63 10.26
C ARG A 4 2.15 15.24 10.07
N ASP A 5 1.85 14.51 8.99
CA ASP A 5 0.49 14.13 8.62
C ASP A 5 0.04 12.89 9.37
N SER A 6 0.98 11.97 9.64
CA SER A 6 0.71 10.76 10.42
C SER A 6 0.33 11.07 11.87
N SER A 7 0.92 12.11 12.48
CA SER A 7 0.60 12.52 13.86
C SER A 7 -0.85 13.01 14.01
N ARG A 8 -1.45 13.51 12.94
CA ARG A 8 -2.86 13.95 12.93
C ARG A 8 -3.83 12.79 12.72
N LEU A 9 -3.42 11.83 11.88
CA LEU A 9 -4.18 10.59 11.72
C LEU A 9 -4.22 9.78 13.02
N PHE A 10 -3.14 9.81 13.79
CA PHE A 10 -2.97 9.01 15.00
C PHE A 10 -2.55 9.89 16.21
N PRO A 11 -3.41 10.80 16.69
CA PRO A 11 -3.05 11.79 17.70
C PRO A 11 -2.66 11.20 19.06
N LYS A 12 -3.06 9.96 19.33
CA LYS A 12 -2.71 9.22 20.55
C LYS A 12 -1.28 8.63 20.53
N TYR A 13 -0.59 8.71 19.38
CA TYR A 13 0.71 8.09 19.18
C TYR A 13 1.80 9.12 18.91
N SER A 14 2.98 8.86 19.46
CA SER A 14 4.20 9.54 19.01
C SER A 14 4.70 8.85 17.74
N ILE A 15 4.82 9.61 16.65
CA ILE A 15 5.24 9.07 15.35
C ILE A 15 6.75 9.17 15.21
N MET A 16 7.39 8.04 14.93
CA MET A 16 8.82 7.97 14.63
C MET A 16 8.99 7.43 13.20
N PRO A 17 9.51 8.24 12.28
CA PRO A 17 9.82 7.76 10.94
C PRO A 17 11.09 6.93 10.95
N LEU A 18 11.07 5.86 10.18
CA LEU A 18 12.23 5.04 9.92
C LEU A 18 12.44 4.93 8.41
N GLU A 19 13.68 4.81 7.99
CA GLU A 19 14.03 4.65 6.58
C GLU A 19 13.71 3.22 6.11
N GLY A 20 12.67 3.11 5.28
CA GLY A 20 12.27 1.87 4.61
C GLY A 20 11.48 0.87 5.46
N CYS A 21 10.71 0.04 4.78
CA CYS A 21 9.82 -0.95 5.39
C CYS A 21 10.58 -1.95 6.28
N ALA A 22 11.79 -2.36 5.88
CA ALA A 22 12.59 -3.32 6.66
C ALA A 22 12.95 -2.79 8.04
N SER A 23 13.35 -1.52 8.14
CA SER A 23 13.68 -0.86 9.41
C SER A 23 12.46 -0.76 10.32
N VAL A 24 11.28 -0.42 9.77
CA VAL A 24 10.02 -0.39 10.52
C VAL A 24 9.68 -1.76 11.07
N ILE A 25 9.76 -2.81 10.23
CA ILE A 25 9.45 -4.18 10.63
C ILE A 25 10.40 -4.63 11.73
N GLN A 26 11.71 -4.44 11.54
CA GLN A 26 12.71 -4.86 12.52
C GLN A 26 12.56 -4.13 13.84
N ALA A 27 12.42 -2.81 13.82
CA ALA A 27 12.24 -2.01 15.02
C ALA A 27 10.98 -2.42 15.78
N THR A 28 9.83 -2.54 15.10
CA THR A 28 8.57 -2.91 15.74
C THR A 28 8.66 -4.29 16.40
N LYS A 29 9.20 -5.29 15.68
CA LYS A 29 9.39 -6.65 16.22
C LYS A 29 10.34 -6.67 17.42
N SER A 30 11.49 -5.99 17.31
CA SER A 30 12.49 -5.97 18.37
C SER A 30 11.97 -5.31 19.65
N TYR A 31 11.31 -4.17 19.53
CA TYR A 31 10.73 -3.49 20.71
C TYR A 31 9.62 -4.33 21.35
N ASN A 32 8.69 -4.87 20.57
CA ASN A 32 7.58 -5.65 21.13
C ASN A 32 8.00 -6.98 21.75
N LYS A 33 9.20 -7.50 21.41
CA LYS A 33 9.80 -8.69 22.05
C LYS A 33 10.45 -8.41 23.40
N LEU A 34 10.64 -7.14 23.77
CA LEU A 34 11.36 -6.75 24.98
C LEU A 34 10.46 -5.93 25.94
N PRO A 35 9.26 -6.44 26.30
CA PRO A 35 8.31 -5.68 27.14
C PRO A 35 8.87 -5.34 28.52
N MET A 36 9.91 -6.07 28.97
CA MET A 36 10.57 -5.79 30.25
C MET A 36 11.40 -4.51 30.26
N LEU A 37 11.79 -3.99 29.09
CA LEU A 37 12.59 -2.77 28.96
C LEU A 37 11.74 -1.51 28.81
N HIS A 38 10.46 -1.66 28.48
CA HIS A 38 9.55 -0.52 28.27
C HIS A 38 8.09 -0.95 28.46
N TYR A 39 7.27 -0.04 28.95
CA TYR A 39 5.82 -0.27 29.16
C TYR A 39 4.99 0.17 27.95
N LYS A 40 5.60 0.46 26.79
CA LYS A 40 4.91 0.99 25.61
C LYS A 40 4.73 -0.10 24.56
N THR A 41 3.56 -0.15 23.96
CA THR A 41 3.32 -0.92 22.74
C THR A 41 3.70 -0.08 21.54
N ILE A 42 4.52 -0.66 20.66
CA ILE A 42 4.93 -0.04 19.40
C ILE A 42 4.14 -0.68 18.28
N LYS A 43 3.62 0.15 17.39
CA LYS A 43 2.90 -0.26 16.17
C LYS A 43 3.68 0.24 14.96
N GLY A 44 3.85 -0.60 13.96
CA GLY A 44 4.49 -0.25 12.70
C GLY A 44 3.44 -0.03 11.60
N ILE A 45 3.73 0.87 10.67
CA ILE A 45 2.97 1.01 9.41
C ILE A 45 3.97 0.92 8.28
N VAL A 46 3.72 0.04 7.32
CA VAL A 46 4.56 -0.16 6.14
C VAL A 46 3.71 -0.15 4.88
N ASP A 47 4.27 0.24 3.75
CA ASP A 47 3.58 0.18 2.47
C ASP A 47 3.13 -1.26 2.14
N ARG A 48 1.99 -1.37 1.47
CA ARG A 48 1.48 -2.66 1.01
C ARG A 48 2.42 -3.29 -0.01
N ASP A 49 2.99 -2.46 -0.86
CA ASP A 49 3.81 -2.94 -1.97
C ASP A 49 3.08 -4.08 -2.74
N ARG A 50 3.78 -5.20 -2.92
CA ARG A 50 3.25 -6.43 -3.56
C ARG A 50 3.15 -7.58 -2.58
N ARG A 51 2.84 -7.28 -1.29
CA ARG A 51 2.71 -8.30 -0.24
C ARG A 51 1.49 -9.16 -0.49
N THR A 52 1.65 -10.44 -0.21
CA THR A 52 0.53 -11.39 -0.20
C THR A 52 -0.31 -11.20 1.07
N GLU A 53 -1.56 -11.66 1.04
CA GLU A 53 -2.42 -11.61 2.24
C GLU A 53 -1.81 -12.42 3.41
N GLY A 54 -1.11 -13.52 3.11
CA GLY A 54 -0.38 -14.28 4.14
C GLY A 54 0.72 -13.48 4.81
N GLU A 55 1.51 -12.70 4.03
CA GLU A 55 2.53 -11.80 4.58
C GLU A 55 1.89 -10.68 5.42
N ILE A 56 0.77 -10.11 4.97
CA ILE A 56 0.06 -9.05 5.68
C ILE A 56 -0.48 -9.58 7.01
N ASN A 57 -1.10 -10.76 7.02
CA ASN A 57 -1.60 -11.39 8.22
C ASN A 57 -0.46 -11.71 9.21
N SER A 58 0.70 -12.16 8.74
CA SER A 58 1.88 -12.37 9.58
C SER A 58 2.40 -11.07 10.19
N LEU A 59 2.45 -9.98 9.41
CA LEU A 59 2.85 -8.66 9.90
C LEU A 59 1.87 -8.13 10.96
N LEU A 60 0.57 -8.36 10.77
CA LEU A 60 -0.46 -7.93 11.71
C LEU A 60 -0.30 -8.58 13.09
N GLN A 61 0.10 -9.86 13.15
CA GLN A 61 0.42 -10.53 14.41
C GLN A 61 1.55 -9.83 15.18
N ASP A 62 2.50 -9.23 14.48
CA ASP A 62 3.59 -8.44 15.04
C ASP A 62 3.23 -6.96 15.28
N LYS A 63 1.94 -6.60 15.18
CA LYS A 63 1.41 -5.21 15.27
C LYS A 63 1.97 -4.29 14.18
N ILE A 64 2.21 -4.83 13.01
CA ILE A 64 2.64 -4.09 11.83
C ILE A 64 1.47 -4.05 10.85
N TYR A 65 1.00 -2.85 10.56
CA TYR A 65 -0.19 -2.58 9.78
C TYR A 65 0.19 -2.19 8.35
N VAL A 66 -0.66 -2.63 7.42
CA VAL A 66 -0.44 -2.42 6.00
C VAL A 66 -1.67 -1.73 5.42
N PRO A 67 -1.54 -0.59 4.73
CA PRO A 67 -2.64 0.09 4.09
C PRO A 67 -3.38 -0.80 3.08
N SER A 68 -4.66 -0.50 2.84
CA SER A 68 -5.45 -1.20 1.82
C SER A 68 -5.15 -0.77 0.39
N VAL A 69 -4.26 0.22 0.19
CA VAL A 69 -3.73 0.68 -1.11
C VAL A 69 -2.28 0.28 -1.27
N ALA A 70 -1.80 0.13 -2.52
CA ALA A 70 -0.44 -0.32 -2.79
C ALA A 70 0.64 0.66 -2.30
N GLU A 71 0.45 1.93 -2.59
CA GLU A 71 1.32 3.04 -2.15
C GLU A 71 0.49 4.09 -1.42
N ILE A 72 1.12 4.81 -0.51
CA ILE A 72 0.47 5.92 0.22
C ILE A 72 -0.05 7.00 -0.74
N GLU A 73 0.64 7.23 -1.86
CA GLU A 73 0.17 8.16 -2.88
C GLU A 73 -1.20 7.78 -3.47
N ASN A 74 -1.56 6.50 -3.48
CA ASN A 74 -2.88 6.05 -3.96
C ASN A 74 -4.02 6.48 -3.02
N LEU A 75 -3.73 6.87 -1.77
CA LEU A 75 -4.73 7.47 -0.87
C LEU A 75 -5.33 8.76 -1.44
N PHE A 76 -4.55 9.51 -2.19
CA PHE A 76 -5.00 10.76 -2.81
C PHE A 76 -5.97 10.54 -3.99
N LEU A 77 -6.10 9.30 -4.46
CA LEU A 77 -7.02 8.89 -5.52
C LEU A 77 -8.30 8.23 -4.98
N ILE A 78 -8.45 8.10 -3.66
CA ILE A 78 -9.67 7.57 -3.07
C ILE A 78 -10.86 8.48 -3.43
N PRO A 79 -12.01 7.95 -3.87
CA PRO A 79 -13.15 8.76 -4.31
C PRO A 79 -13.55 9.81 -3.30
N GLN A 80 -13.67 9.44 -2.03
CA GLN A 80 -14.06 10.37 -0.96
C GLN A 80 -13.05 11.52 -0.77
N VAL A 81 -11.76 11.29 -1.04
CA VAL A 81 -10.73 12.36 -0.99
C VAL A 81 -10.91 13.32 -2.14
N ILE A 82 -11.15 12.81 -3.35
CA ILE A 82 -11.40 13.62 -4.55
C ILE A 82 -12.68 14.45 -4.36
N GLU A 83 -13.77 13.84 -3.88
CA GLU A 83 -15.04 14.50 -3.58
C GLU A 83 -14.87 15.63 -2.55
N LEU A 84 -14.12 15.36 -1.48
CA LEU A 84 -13.87 16.36 -0.44
C LEU A 84 -13.09 17.56 -1.00
N VAL A 85 -12.05 17.30 -1.79
CA VAL A 85 -11.27 18.36 -2.45
C VAL A 85 -12.14 19.14 -3.44
N ALA A 86 -12.92 18.45 -4.27
CA ALA A 86 -13.82 19.05 -5.26
C ALA A 86 -14.85 19.96 -4.59
N ARG A 87 -15.47 19.48 -3.51
CA ARG A 87 -16.41 20.27 -2.70
C ARG A 87 -15.76 21.56 -2.14
N LYS A 88 -14.52 21.45 -1.64
CA LYS A 88 -13.78 22.62 -1.13
C LYS A 88 -13.33 23.60 -2.21
N GLN A 89 -13.18 23.13 -3.43
CA GLN A 89 -12.80 23.94 -4.59
C GLN A 89 -14.01 24.35 -5.44
N SER A 90 -15.25 24.05 -4.99
CA SER A 90 -16.49 24.38 -5.68
C SER A 90 -16.53 23.84 -7.13
N ILE A 91 -16.02 22.64 -7.33
CA ILE A 91 -16.11 21.94 -8.61
C ILE A 91 -17.52 21.37 -8.78
N GLU A 92 -18.22 21.78 -9.84
CA GLU A 92 -19.61 21.38 -10.06
C GLU A 92 -19.78 19.93 -10.57
N ASN A 93 -18.84 19.43 -11.39
CA ASN A 93 -18.98 18.14 -12.09
C ASN A 93 -18.12 17.04 -11.43
N VAL A 94 -18.31 16.82 -10.13
CA VAL A 94 -17.51 15.85 -9.34
C VAL A 94 -17.66 14.42 -9.86
N ASP A 95 -18.89 14.01 -10.22
CA ASP A 95 -19.15 12.66 -10.73
C ASP A 95 -18.38 12.38 -12.03
N VAL A 96 -18.31 13.36 -12.93
CA VAL A 96 -17.54 13.25 -14.17
C VAL A 96 -16.04 13.11 -13.87
N LEU A 97 -15.54 13.90 -12.92
CA LEU A 97 -14.14 13.81 -12.49
C LEU A 97 -13.82 12.42 -11.90
N LEU A 98 -14.71 11.89 -11.09
CA LEU A 98 -14.55 10.56 -10.49
C LEU A 98 -14.55 9.47 -11.55
N GLU A 99 -15.50 9.48 -12.46
CA GLU A 99 -15.55 8.47 -13.54
C GLU A 99 -14.31 8.53 -14.43
N GLN A 100 -13.88 9.74 -14.83
CA GLN A 100 -12.63 9.90 -15.59
C GLN A 100 -11.41 9.39 -14.82
N THR A 101 -11.35 9.64 -13.51
CA THR A 101 -10.24 9.14 -12.67
C THR A 101 -10.24 7.63 -12.59
N LYS A 102 -11.41 7.00 -12.44
CA LYS A 102 -11.56 5.54 -12.43
C LYS A 102 -11.15 4.93 -13.76
N GLU A 103 -11.66 5.46 -14.86
CA GLU A 103 -11.32 5.00 -16.21
C GLU A 103 -9.81 5.09 -16.47
N LYS A 104 -9.20 6.22 -16.13
CA LYS A 104 -7.75 6.41 -16.28
C LYS A 104 -6.94 5.46 -15.40
N THR A 105 -7.41 5.15 -14.21
CA THR A 105 -6.74 4.18 -13.34
C THR A 105 -6.77 2.78 -13.92
N ILE A 106 -7.91 2.34 -14.46
CA ILE A 106 -8.03 1.05 -15.12
C ILE A 106 -7.21 1.02 -16.43
N GLU A 107 -7.22 2.11 -17.20
CA GLU A 107 -6.37 2.26 -18.38
C GLU A 107 -4.89 2.13 -18.01
N PHE A 108 -4.44 2.78 -16.95
CA PHE A 108 -3.07 2.69 -16.45
C PHE A 108 -2.69 1.25 -16.10
N LEU A 109 -3.56 0.55 -15.36
CA LEU A 109 -3.32 -0.85 -15.02
C LEU A 109 -3.21 -1.72 -16.27
N LYS A 110 -4.10 -1.52 -17.24
CA LYS A 110 -4.08 -2.24 -18.52
C LYS A 110 -2.79 -2.02 -19.30
N LEU A 111 -2.32 -0.77 -19.38
CA LEU A 111 -1.08 -0.40 -20.08
C LEU A 111 0.18 -1.01 -19.43
N HIS A 112 0.15 -1.17 -18.10
CA HIS A 112 1.29 -1.68 -17.32
C HIS A 112 1.08 -3.11 -16.80
N LEU A 113 0.11 -3.85 -17.33
CA LEU A 113 -0.29 -5.15 -16.78
C LEU A 113 0.87 -6.14 -16.73
N GLU A 114 1.58 -6.32 -17.83
CA GLU A 114 2.69 -7.27 -17.94
C GLU A 114 3.85 -6.90 -17.00
N GLU A 115 4.16 -5.60 -16.90
CA GLU A 115 5.18 -5.09 -15.98
C GLU A 115 4.79 -5.39 -14.53
N GLN A 116 3.55 -5.06 -14.14
CA GLN A 116 3.05 -5.33 -12.78
C GLN A 116 3.03 -6.84 -12.50
N ALA A 117 2.55 -7.67 -13.45
CA ALA A 117 2.55 -9.12 -13.31
C ALA A 117 3.96 -9.69 -13.08
N LEU A 118 4.95 -9.20 -13.83
CA LEU A 118 6.34 -9.59 -13.64
C LEU A 118 6.87 -9.22 -12.25
N LEU A 119 6.53 -8.04 -11.76
CA LEU A 119 6.96 -7.58 -10.44
C LEU A 119 6.28 -8.38 -9.30
N PHE A 120 4.99 -8.74 -9.45
CA PHE A 120 4.32 -9.67 -8.52
C PHE A 120 4.96 -11.04 -8.55
N THR A 121 5.27 -11.55 -9.73
CA THR A 121 5.95 -12.84 -9.90
C THR A 121 7.31 -12.86 -9.19
N LYS A 122 8.13 -11.84 -9.43
CA LYS A 122 9.44 -11.72 -8.75
C LYS A 122 9.28 -11.74 -7.23
N LYS A 123 8.31 -11.01 -6.69
CA LYS A 123 8.05 -10.96 -5.25
C LYS A 123 7.62 -12.33 -4.71
N ARG A 124 6.70 -13.01 -5.39
CA ARG A 124 6.21 -14.35 -5.00
C ARG A 124 7.31 -15.40 -5.04
N CYS A 125 8.08 -15.43 -6.13
CA CYS A 125 9.24 -16.32 -6.24
C CYS A 125 10.27 -16.04 -5.13
N GLN A 126 10.60 -14.78 -4.87
CA GLN A 126 11.52 -14.40 -3.79
C GLN A 126 11.01 -14.88 -2.42
N ASN A 127 9.71 -14.77 -2.15
CA ASN A 127 9.12 -15.28 -0.92
C ASN A 127 9.26 -16.80 -0.80
N THR A 128 9.02 -17.54 -1.89
CA THR A 128 9.20 -19.01 -1.92
C THR A 128 10.65 -19.37 -1.63
N ILE A 129 11.61 -18.71 -2.28
CA ILE A 129 13.04 -18.91 -2.04
C ILE A 129 13.39 -18.63 -0.58
N ASN A 130 12.98 -17.49 -0.04
CA ASN A 130 13.26 -17.10 1.34
C ASN A 130 12.66 -18.12 2.34
N ASN A 131 11.45 -18.60 2.09
CA ASN A 131 10.80 -19.58 2.95
C ASN A 131 11.58 -20.91 2.98
N ILE A 132 12.07 -21.35 1.83
CA ILE A 132 12.89 -22.57 1.72
C ILE A 132 14.25 -22.38 2.42
N CYS A 133 14.94 -21.29 2.13
CA CYS A 133 16.25 -21.01 2.71
C CYS A 133 16.22 -20.77 4.23
N ASN A 134 15.08 -20.29 4.76
CA ASN A 134 14.92 -20.02 6.19
C ASN A 134 14.28 -21.17 6.97
N GLN A 135 14.01 -22.32 6.34
CA GLN A 135 13.56 -23.53 7.06
C GLN A 135 14.66 -23.98 8.02
N SER A 136 14.26 -24.33 9.24
CA SER A 136 15.19 -24.94 10.19
C SER A 136 15.56 -26.34 9.73
N THR A 137 16.78 -26.52 9.31
CA THR A 137 17.35 -27.81 8.94
C THR A 137 18.33 -28.26 10.03
N GLN A 138 18.35 -29.54 10.33
CA GLN A 138 19.22 -30.10 11.39
C GLN A 138 20.54 -30.59 10.82
N THR A 139 20.56 -31.00 9.56
CA THR A 139 21.75 -31.58 8.90
C THR A 139 22.04 -30.84 7.58
N ILE A 140 23.29 -30.99 7.11
CA ILE A 140 23.68 -30.45 5.79
C ILE A 140 22.93 -31.16 4.65
N ASP A 141 22.60 -32.43 4.82
CA ASP A 141 21.87 -33.22 3.83
C ASP A 141 20.41 -32.75 3.72
N ASP A 142 19.75 -32.40 4.85
CA ASP A 142 18.42 -31.77 4.84
C ASP A 142 18.45 -30.44 4.11
N TYR A 143 19.49 -29.63 4.36
CA TYR A 143 19.62 -28.34 3.70
C TYR A 143 19.85 -28.51 2.20
N LYS A 144 20.71 -29.45 1.79
CA LYS A 144 20.93 -29.78 0.39
C LYS A 144 19.64 -30.22 -0.28
N THR A 145 18.89 -31.16 0.34
CA THR A 145 17.60 -31.59 -0.18
C THR A 145 16.62 -30.42 -0.37
N SER A 146 16.55 -29.50 0.61
CA SER A 146 15.71 -28.30 0.50
C SER A 146 16.11 -27.42 -0.67
N LEU A 147 17.40 -27.30 -0.99
CA LEU A 147 17.89 -26.53 -2.14
C LEU A 147 17.63 -27.27 -3.46
N ASP A 148 17.78 -28.58 -3.51
CA ASP A 148 17.50 -29.37 -4.71
C ASP A 148 16.00 -29.26 -5.10
N GLU A 149 15.09 -29.22 -4.11
CA GLU A 149 13.66 -29.03 -4.31
C GLU A 149 13.28 -27.58 -4.70
N LEU A 150 14.19 -26.61 -4.56
CA LEU A 150 13.90 -25.21 -4.82
C LEU A 150 13.47 -24.98 -6.28
N VAL A 151 14.13 -25.63 -7.22
CA VAL A 151 13.84 -25.53 -8.66
C VAL A 151 12.42 -26.00 -8.96
N ASP A 152 11.96 -27.05 -8.30
CA ASP A 152 10.63 -27.62 -8.49
C ASP A 152 9.53 -26.79 -7.79
N LYS A 153 9.87 -26.10 -6.70
CA LYS A 153 8.94 -25.27 -5.92
C LYS A 153 8.81 -23.85 -6.45
N VAL A 154 9.88 -23.29 -7.02
CA VAL A 154 9.85 -21.95 -7.65
C VAL A 154 9.41 -22.09 -9.09
N LYS A 155 8.17 -21.73 -9.37
CA LYS A 155 7.54 -21.88 -10.70
C LYS A 155 7.22 -20.51 -11.31
N PRO A 156 8.19 -19.79 -11.85
CA PRO A 156 8.01 -18.40 -12.30
C PRO A 156 6.93 -18.26 -13.36
N GLN A 157 6.84 -19.22 -14.29
CA GLN A 157 5.86 -19.17 -15.39
C GLN A 157 4.41 -19.35 -14.88
N GLU A 158 4.21 -20.25 -13.91
CA GLU A 158 2.89 -20.45 -13.30
C GLU A 158 2.48 -19.20 -12.50
N GLU A 159 3.40 -18.64 -11.68
CA GLU A 159 3.15 -17.42 -10.91
C GLU A 159 2.90 -16.21 -11.81
N TYR A 160 3.60 -16.10 -12.94
CA TYR A 160 3.37 -15.04 -13.92
C TYR A 160 1.98 -15.15 -14.54
N SER A 161 1.61 -16.35 -15.00
CA SER A 161 0.29 -16.61 -15.56
C SER A 161 -0.84 -16.32 -14.57
N LYS A 162 -0.62 -16.66 -13.30
CA LYS A 162 -1.56 -16.35 -12.22
C LYS A 162 -1.67 -14.85 -11.98
N ALA A 163 -0.54 -14.14 -11.89
CA ALA A 163 -0.54 -12.69 -11.72
C ALA A 163 -1.23 -11.97 -12.88
N CYS A 164 -0.96 -12.37 -14.13
CA CYS A 164 -1.66 -11.81 -15.30
C CYS A 164 -3.17 -11.99 -15.19
N LYS A 165 -3.65 -13.19 -14.83
CA LYS A 165 -5.09 -13.46 -14.69
C LYS A 165 -5.74 -12.62 -13.59
N GLU A 166 -5.07 -12.49 -12.44
CA GLU A 166 -5.54 -11.67 -11.32
C GLU A 166 -5.67 -10.20 -11.71
N LEU A 167 -4.65 -9.64 -12.36
CA LEU A 167 -4.66 -8.25 -12.82
C LEU A 167 -5.62 -8.01 -13.96
N GLN A 168 -5.73 -8.95 -14.93
CA GLN A 168 -6.68 -8.88 -16.02
C GLN A 168 -8.12 -8.86 -15.50
N LYS A 169 -8.42 -9.67 -14.50
CA LYS A 169 -9.75 -9.67 -13.87
C LYS A 169 -10.10 -8.30 -13.29
N ILE A 170 -9.17 -7.61 -12.63
CA ILE A 170 -9.39 -6.25 -12.11
C ILE A 170 -9.73 -5.28 -13.27
N VAL A 171 -9.03 -5.41 -14.40
CA VAL A 171 -9.28 -4.59 -15.59
C VAL A 171 -10.66 -4.88 -16.18
N ASP A 172 -11.02 -6.16 -16.32
CA ASP A 172 -12.29 -6.60 -16.92
C ASP A 172 -13.49 -6.20 -16.04
N ASP A 173 -13.35 -6.37 -14.73
CA ASP A 173 -14.38 -6.00 -13.74
C ASP A 173 -14.43 -4.47 -13.50
N LYS A 174 -13.47 -3.70 -14.03
CA LYS A 174 -13.28 -2.28 -13.77
C LYS A 174 -13.23 -1.95 -12.27
N ASP A 175 -12.65 -2.85 -11.47
CA ASP A 175 -12.60 -2.69 -10.02
C ASP A 175 -11.53 -1.63 -9.63
N TYR A 176 -12.01 -0.41 -9.46
CA TYR A 176 -11.18 0.74 -9.14
C TYR A 176 -10.40 0.58 -7.83
N LEU A 177 -11.05 0.10 -6.78
CA LEU A 177 -10.40 -0.04 -5.47
C LEU A 177 -9.36 -1.17 -5.47
N ALA A 178 -9.65 -2.26 -6.17
CA ALA A 178 -8.67 -3.31 -6.39
C ALA A 178 -7.48 -2.81 -7.23
N ALA A 179 -7.71 -1.96 -8.23
CA ALA A 179 -6.64 -1.32 -8.99
C ALA A 179 -5.73 -0.46 -8.10
N LEU A 180 -6.28 0.39 -7.22
CA LEU A 180 -5.50 1.16 -6.24
C LEU A 180 -4.71 0.28 -5.26
N ARG A 181 -5.20 -0.94 -5.00
CA ARG A 181 -4.55 -1.92 -4.11
C ARG A 181 -3.33 -2.58 -4.76
N VAL A 182 -3.30 -2.71 -6.08
CA VAL A 182 -2.25 -3.46 -6.79
C VAL A 182 -1.27 -2.57 -7.55
N ILE A 183 -1.66 -1.36 -7.96
CA ILE A 183 -0.79 -0.44 -8.70
C ILE A 183 0.24 0.17 -7.76
N ASN A 184 1.46 -0.36 -7.82
CA ASN A 184 2.62 0.18 -7.13
C ASN A 184 3.48 0.93 -8.16
N ASN A 185 3.06 2.14 -8.52
CA ASN A 185 3.74 2.98 -9.50
C ASN A 185 3.39 4.47 -9.28
N LYS A 186 4.38 5.28 -8.96
CA LYS A 186 4.24 6.73 -8.72
C LYS A 186 3.76 7.53 -9.93
N GLY A 187 3.74 6.91 -11.10
CA GLY A 187 3.16 7.47 -12.33
C GLY A 187 1.62 7.48 -12.35
N LEU A 188 0.95 6.74 -11.47
CA LEU A 188 -0.51 6.63 -11.48
C LEU A 188 -1.19 7.99 -11.27
N LEU A 189 -0.89 8.70 -10.20
CA LEU A 189 -1.56 9.96 -9.87
C LEU A 189 -1.45 11.01 -10.99
N PRO A 190 -0.28 11.29 -11.58
CA PRO A 190 -0.22 12.19 -12.74
C PRO A 190 -0.95 11.65 -13.97
N PHE A 191 -0.98 10.34 -14.19
CA PHE A 191 -1.68 9.75 -15.33
C PHE A 191 -3.20 9.94 -15.25
N THR A 192 -3.77 9.89 -14.05
CA THR A 192 -5.22 10.12 -13.86
C THR A 192 -5.66 11.53 -14.20
N ASN A 193 -4.73 12.49 -14.26
CA ASN A 193 -5.00 13.91 -14.47
C ASN A 193 -5.92 14.56 -13.41
N VAL A 194 -6.18 13.91 -12.29
CA VAL A 194 -7.06 14.42 -11.24
C VAL A 194 -6.62 15.81 -10.76
N SER A 195 -5.31 16.04 -10.61
CA SER A 195 -4.79 17.35 -10.21
C SER A 195 -5.08 18.47 -11.25
N ASN A 196 -5.12 18.11 -12.54
CA ASN A 196 -5.38 19.08 -13.61
C ASN A 196 -6.83 19.60 -13.59
N ALA A 197 -7.79 18.82 -13.10
CA ALA A 197 -9.17 19.25 -12.91
C ALA A 197 -9.28 20.44 -11.93
N PHE A 198 -8.30 20.57 -11.03
CA PHE A 198 -8.18 21.71 -10.10
C PHE A 198 -7.24 22.80 -10.60
N GLY A 199 -6.71 22.70 -11.83
CA GLY A 199 -5.69 23.61 -12.36
C GLY A 199 -4.32 23.46 -11.66
N TRP A 200 -4.04 22.34 -11.04
CA TRP A 200 -2.84 22.11 -10.23
C TRP A 200 -1.90 21.09 -10.84
N LYS A 201 -0.60 21.23 -10.50
CA LYS A 201 0.37 20.15 -10.67
C LYS A 201 0.16 19.09 -9.59
N LYS A 202 0.63 17.85 -9.86
CA LYS A 202 0.58 16.71 -8.90
C LYS A 202 0.95 17.15 -7.47
N GLN A 203 2.10 17.81 -7.30
CA GLN A 203 2.58 18.17 -5.97
C GLN A 203 1.66 19.15 -5.25
N ASN A 204 1.10 20.14 -5.96
CA ASN A 204 0.18 21.11 -5.38
C ASN A 204 -1.12 20.44 -4.90
N TYR A 205 -1.61 19.43 -5.63
CA TYR A 205 -2.76 18.64 -5.21
C TYR A 205 -2.47 17.87 -3.92
N ILE A 206 -1.33 17.17 -3.87
CA ILE A 206 -0.88 16.44 -2.66
C ILE A 206 -0.74 17.42 -1.49
N ASP A 207 -0.03 18.53 -1.67
CA ASP A 207 0.20 19.52 -0.63
C ASP A 207 -1.10 20.16 -0.14
N TYR A 208 -2.08 20.31 -1.03
CA TYR A 208 -3.40 20.82 -0.65
C TYR A 208 -4.14 19.81 0.25
N VAL A 209 -4.20 18.54 -0.13
CA VAL A 209 -4.84 17.49 0.70
C VAL A 209 -4.15 17.39 2.06
N ILE A 210 -2.82 17.39 2.07
CA ILE A 210 -2.03 17.40 3.31
C ILE A 210 -2.37 18.62 4.18
N ARG A 211 -2.51 19.78 3.58
CA ARG A 211 -2.89 21.02 4.29
C ARG A 211 -4.28 20.91 4.90
N LEU A 212 -5.23 20.29 4.21
CA LEU A 212 -6.58 20.04 4.76
C LEU A 212 -6.53 19.18 6.02
N LEU A 213 -5.63 18.20 6.14
CA LEU A 213 -5.40 17.47 7.40
C LEU A 213 -4.94 18.40 8.53
N GLY A 214 -4.41 19.57 8.17
CA GLY A 214 -3.84 20.57 9.05
C GLY A 214 -4.80 21.56 9.63
N ILE A 215 -5.89 21.76 9.02
CA ILE A 215 -6.91 22.72 9.45
C ILE A 215 -7.71 22.03 10.57
N GLN A 216 -7.77 22.63 11.74
CA GLN A 216 -8.54 22.07 12.86
C GLN A 216 -10.05 22.37 12.66
N ASP A 217 -10.67 21.76 11.65
CA ASP A 217 -12.08 21.90 11.34
C ASP A 217 -12.72 20.54 11.02
N SER A 218 -14.02 20.53 10.77
CA SER A 218 -14.78 19.33 10.40
C SER A 218 -14.25 18.65 9.12
N THR A 219 -13.61 19.40 8.23
CA THR A 219 -13.00 18.86 7.00
C THR A 219 -11.78 18.01 7.32
N SER A 220 -10.95 18.45 8.25
CA SER A 220 -9.80 17.68 8.73
C SER A 220 -10.26 16.39 9.40
N GLU A 221 -11.31 16.43 10.22
CA GLU A 221 -11.88 15.24 10.85
C GLU A 221 -12.43 14.25 9.83
N GLU A 222 -13.19 14.75 8.83
CA GLU A 222 -13.71 13.94 7.73
C GLU A 222 -12.56 13.25 6.96
N LEU A 223 -11.53 14.01 6.57
CA LEU A 223 -10.38 13.49 5.85
C LEU A 223 -9.56 12.49 6.67
N CYS A 224 -9.38 12.74 7.98
CA CYS A 224 -8.76 11.79 8.89
C CYS A 224 -9.55 10.47 8.98
N ASN A 225 -10.86 10.55 9.04
CA ASN A 225 -11.72 9.36 9.07
C ASN A 225 -11.66 8.58 7.76
N ILE A 226 -11.66 9.27 6.60
CA ILE A 226 -11.45 8.62 5.30
C ILE A 226 -10.12 7.87 5.30
N PHE A 227 -9.01 8.51 5.65
CA PHE A 227 -7.71 7.86 5.63
C PHE A 227 -7.59 6.70 6.63
N ARG A 228 -8.17 6.81 7.83
CA ARG A 228 -8.18 5.73 8.82
C ARG A 228 -8.87 4.47 8.32
N ASN A 229 -9.89 4.58 7.46
CA ASN A 229 -10.55 3.42 6.85
C ASN A 229 -9.60 2.63 5.92
N TYR A 230 -8.59 3.29 5.37
CA TYR A 230 -7.60 2.67 4.46
C TYR A 230 -6.26 2.36 5.14
N VAL A 231 -5.99 3.00 6.29
CA VAL A 231 -4.80 2.78 7.12
C VAL A 231 -5.26 2.42 8.53
N THR A 232 -5.91 1.26 8.64
CA THR A 232 -6.43 0.79 9.92
C THR A 232 -5.26 0.39 10.83
N VAL A 233 -5.18 1.00 11.99
CA VAL A 233 -4.26 0.62 13.06
C VAL A 233 -5.13 0.17 14.23
N GLY A 234 -5.11 -1.13 14.54
CA GLY A 234 -5.88 -1.71 15.65
C GLY A 234 -5.54 -1.03 17.00
N ASP A 235 -6.46 -1.10 17.94
CA ASP A 235 -6.32 -0.52 19.29
C ASP A 235 -5.19 -1.16 20.12
#